data_c73dfe7d567a4d8e8b1d16f43c453f4e
#
_entry.id   c73dfe7d567a4d8e8b1d16f43c453f4e
#
_cell.length_a   1.000
_cell.length_b   1.000
_cell.length_c   1.000
_cell.angle_alpha   90.00
_cell.angle_beta   90.00
_cell.angle_gamma   90.00
#
_symmetry.space_group_name_H-M   'P 1'
#
loop_
_entity.id
_entity.type
_entity.pdbx_description
1 polymer ?
#
loop_
_entity_poly.entity_id
_entity_poly.type
_entity_poly.pdbx_seq_one_letter_code
_entity_poly.pdbx_strand_id
1 'polypeptide(L)'
;SIKKNTRRLIAVGSGFKTKALRTSQSRKLLTWGLTNTETFEISKKKETIFEVNTWLGNKQIAKGYTKEDVYTTIAKKDLRSFEVFLEYSGPLKAPIMINDEIAAIKIYNKKELIKSVPVYAVEKVKKINFLLSLLTSFNYMIWGDA
;
A
#
# COMPACT_ATOMS: atom_id res chain seq x y z
N SER A 1 5.38 -26.97 5.44
CA SER A 1 4.68 -25.72 5.79
C SER A 1 4.19 -25.73 7.24
N ILE A 2 4.00 -24.55 7.80
CA ILE A 2 3.40 -24.36 9.12
C ILE A 2 2.36 -23.24 9.03
N LYS A 3 1.24 -23.40 9.75
CA LYS A 3 0.19 -22.37 9.84
C LYS A 3 -0.01 -21.96 11.28
N LYS A 4 -0.09 -20.65 11.53
CA LYS A 4 -0.45 -20.07 12.83
C LYS A 4 -1.43 -18.93 12.57
N ASN A 5 -2.63 -19.02 13.12
CA ASN A 5 -3.74 -18.12 12.84
C ASN A 5 -4.03 -18.05 11.32
N THR A 6 -4.09 -16.86 10.74
CA THR A 6 -4.26 -16.62 9.30
C THR A 6 -2.97 -16.74 8.49
N ARG A 7 -1.80 -16.79 9.15
CA ARG A 7 -0.49 -16.77 8.51
C ARG A 7 0.01 -18.18 8.23
N ARG A 8 0.38 -18.45 6.96
CA ARG A 8 1.02 -19.69 6.52
C ARG A 8 2.44 -19.43 6.04
N LEU A 9 3.40 -20.20 6.54
CA LEU A 9 4.77 -20.20 6.07
C LEU A 9 5.06 -21.50 5.32
N ILE A 10 5.80 -21.37 4.22
CA ILE A 10 6.25 -22.47 3.40
C ILE A 10 7.78 -22.38 3.32
N ALA A 11 8.47 -23.49 3.64
CA ALA A 11 9.90 -23.62 3.42
C ALA A 11 10.12 -24.71 2.38
N VAL A 12 11.02 -24.43 1.44
CA VAL A 12 11.51 -25.37 0.44
C VAL A 12 13.01 -25.52 0.64
N GLY A 13 13.49 -26.75 0.71
CA GLY A 13 14.89 -27.02 0.93
C GLY A 13 15.30 -28.35 0.31
N SER A 14 16.54 -28.43 -0.18
CA SER A 14 17.16 -29.60 -0.80
C SER A 14 18.59 -29.79 -0.28
N GLY A 15 19.25 -30.90 -0.69
CA GLY A 15 20.65 -31.15 -0.35
C GLY A 15 20.93 -31.61 1.08
N PHE A 16 19.89 -32.07 1.81
CA PHE A 16 20.08 -32.61 3.17
C PHE A 16 20.72 -34.01 3.14
N LYS A 17 21.78 -34.19 3.95
CA LYS A 17 22.50 -35.48 4.05
C LYS A 17 21.63 -36.63 4.57
N THR A 18 20.64 -36.33 5.44
CA THR A 18 19.74 -37.34 6.04
C THR A 18 18.31 -36.81 6.15
N LYS A 19 17.34 -37.74 6.23
CA LYS A 19 15.92 -37.43 6.46
C LYS A 19 15.70 -36.70 7.80
N ALA A 20 16.45 -37.11 8.83
CA ALA A 20 16.39 -36.48 10.15
C ALA A 20 16.85 -35.00 10.10
N LEU A 21 17.97 -34.73 9.41
CA LEU A 21 18.45 -33.37 9.20
C LEU A 21 17.44 -32.52 8.41
N ARG A 22 16.83 -33.05 7.36
CA ARG A 22 15.79 -32.37 6.62
C ARG A 22 14.65 -31.92 7.54
N THR A 23 14.13 -32.85 8.35
CA THR A 23 13.02 -32.58 9.26
C THR A 23 13.40 -31.53 10.30
N SER A 24 14.54 -31.67 10.97
CA SER A 24 14.97 -30.75 12.03
C SER A 24 15.26 -29.35 11.50
N GLN A 25 15.98 -29.23 10.39
CA GLN A 25 16.33 -27.93 9.80
C GLN A 25 15.10 -27.21 9.24
N SER A 26 14.20 -27.93 8.54
CA SER A 26 12.96 -27.35 8.05
C SER A 26 12.06 -26.84 9.20
N ARG A 27 11.96 -27.60 10.29
CA ARG A 27 11.23 -27.17 11.49
C ARG A 27 11.86 -25.92 12.11
N LYS A 28 13.19 -25.91 12.28
CA LYS A 28 13.93 -24.75 12.79
C LYS A 28 13.63 -23.49 11.97
N LEU A 29 13.73 -23.55 10.64
CA LEU A 29 13.50 -22.45 9.74
C LEU A 29 12.06 -21.92 9.85
N LEU A 30 11.07 -22.80 9.81
CA LEU A 30 9.66 -22.43 9.91
C LEU A 30 9.33 -21.80 11.26
N THR A 31 9.83 -22.39 12.36
CA THR A 31 9.65 -21.84 13.70
C THR A 31 10.31 -20.47 13.84
N TRP A 32 11.54 -20.32 13.32
CA TRP A 32 12.23 -19.03 13.28
C TRP A 32 11.40 -17.98 12.54
N GLY A 33 10.89 -18.33 11.36
CA GLY A 33 10.04 -17.43 10.58
C GLY A 33 8.80 -16.96 11.33
N LEU A 34 8.08 -17.89 12.01
CA LEU A 34 6.91 -17.54 12.79
C LEU A 34 7.23 -16.66 14.02
N THR A 35 8.38 -16.91 14.64
CA THR A 35 8.77 -16.24 15.90
C THR A 35 9.36 -14.85 15.62
N ASN A 36 10.19 -14.72 14.58
CA ASN A 36 11.02 -13.54 14.34
C ASN A 36 10.50 -12.60 13.27
N THR A 37 9.39 -12.93 12.58
CA THR A 37 8.78 -12.04 11.60
C THR A 37 7.32 -11.78 11.91
N GLU A 38 6.81 -10.66 11.42
CA GLU A 38 5.40 -10.28 11.53
C GLU A 38 4.86 -9.87 10.16
N THR A 39 3.59 -10.19 9.88
CA THR A 39 2.94 -9.85 8.62
C THR A 39 1.86 -8.84 8.88
N PHE A 40 1.91 -7.73 8.16
CA PHE A 40 0.95 -6.65 8.22
C PHE A 40 0.08 -6.67 6.96
N GLU A 41 -1.22 -6.54 7.16
CA GLU A 41 -2.18 -6.25 6.11
C GLU A 41 -2.26 -4.73 5.97
N ILE A 42 -1.87 -4.21 4.82
CA ILE A 42 -1.84 -2.77 4.53
C ILE A 42 -3.15 -2.32 3.88
N SER A 43 -3.67 -3.13 2.96
CA SER A 43 -4.92 -2.86 2.24
C SER A 43 -5.52 -4.18 1.75
N LYS A 44 -6.84 -4.26 1.77
CA LYS A 44 -7.58 -5.34 1.12
C LYS A 44 -7.98 -4.96 -0.29
N LYS A 45 -8.06 -5.95 -1.14
CA LYS A 45 -8.53 -5.82 -2.52
C LYS A 45 -9.86 -5.09 -2.59
N LYS A 46 -9.92 -4.02 -3.41
CA LYS A 46 -11.11 -3.20 -3.63
C LYS A 46 -11.64 -2.46 -2.39
N GLU A 47 -10.94 -2.49 -1.29
CA GLU A 47 -11.28 -1.66 -0.14
C GLU A 47 -10.94 -0.20 -0.43
N THR A 48 -11.92 0.68 -0.28
CA THR A 48 -11.77 2.12 -0.54
C THR A 48 -11.34 2.82 0.74
N ILE A 49 -10.02 2.91 0.95
CA ILE A 49 -9.44 3.48 2.17
C ILE A 49 -8.50 4.66 1.90
N PHE A 50 -8.21 4.95 0.63
CA PHE A 50 -7.28 6.03 0.26
C PHE A 50 -8.03 7.24 -0.25
N GLU A 51 -7.64 8.41 0.22
CA GLU A 51 -8.19 9.69 -0.19
C GLU A 51 -7.08 10.62 -0.65
N VAL A 52 -7.26 11.25 -1.80
CA VAL A 52 -6.28 12.12 -2.43
C VAL A 52 -6.96 13.41 -2.88
N ASN A 53 -6.36 14.55 -2.56
CA ASN A 53 -6.91 15.85 -2.93
C ASN A 53 -6.92 16.06 -4.44
N THR A 54 -7.99 16.69 -4.94
CA THR A 54 -8.14 17.01 -6.36
C THR A 54 -8.18 18.51 -6.59
N TRP A 55 -7.75 18.93 -7.77
CA TRP A 55 -7.80 20.32 -8.22
C TRP A 55 -8.64 20.45 -9.49
N LEU A 56 -9.48 21.50 -9.52
CA LEU A 56 -10.42 21.76 -10.60
C LEU A 56 -11.41 20.62 -10.87
N GLY A 57 -11.67 19.79 -9.87
CA GLY A 57 -12.64 18.71 -9.91
C GLY A 57 -13.98 19.11 -9.29
N ASN A 58 -15.06 18.47 -9.75
CA ASN A 58 -16.38 18.58 -9.12
C ASN A 58 -16.46 17.90 -7.73
N LYS A 59 -15.41 17.22 -7.33
CA LYS A 59 -15.18 16.66 -6.00
C LYS A 59 -13.80 17.10 -5.54
N GLN A 60 -13.66 17.44 -4.26
CA GLN A 60 -12.40 17.85 -3.66
C GLN A 60 -11.45 16.69 -3.38
N ILE A 61 -12.02 15.49 -3.23
CA ILE A 61 -11.30 14.26 -2.89
C ILE A 61 -11.60 13.19 -3.93
N ALA A 62 -10.58 12.52 -4.42
CA ALA A 62 -10.66 11.27 -5.16
C ALA A 62 -10.40 10.10 -4.22
N LYS A 63 -11.29 9.11 -4.24
CA LYS A 63 -11.16 7.88 -3.45
C LYS A 63 -10.39 6.83 -4.23
N GLY A 64 -9.51 6.12 -3.53
CA GLY A 64 -8.62 5.12 -4.11
C GLY A 64 -8.76 3.73 -3.51
N TYR A 65 -8.39 2.72 -4.29
CA TYR A 65 -8.37 1.31 -3.90
C TYR A 65 -7.17 0.58 -4.52
N THR A 66 -6.81 -0.58 -3.96
CA THR A 66 -5.83 -1.50 -4.55
C THR A 66 -6.51 -2.66 -5.29
N LYS A 67 -5.94 -3.08 -6.43
CA LYS A 67 -6.48 -4.21 -7.23
C LYS A 67 -6.28 -5.57 -6.56
N GLU A 68 -5.36 -5.65 -5.60
CA GLU A 68 -5.03 -6.88 -4.87
C GLU A 68 -4.83 -6.58 -3.39
N ASP A 69 -4.88 -7.62 -2.57
CA ASP A 69 -4.51 -7.51 -1.16
C ASP A 69 -3.03 -7.15 -1.03
N VAL A 70 -2.74 -6.17 -0.20
CA VAL A 70 -1.37 -5.70 0.05
C VAL A 70 -0.91 -6.16 1.42
N TYR A 71 -0.03 -7.15 1.43
CA TYR A 71 0.63 -7.63 2.63
C TYR A 71 2.13 -7.37 2.57
N THR A 72 2.73 -7.18 3.73
CA THR A 72 4.18 -7.17 3.88
C THR A 72 4.59 -7.95 5.11
N THR A 73 5.75 -8.62 5.05
CA THR A 73 6.31 -9.38 6.17
C THR A 73 7.66 -8.78 6.54
N ILE A 74 7.77 -8.35 7.80
CA ILE A 74 8.95 -7.66 8.34
C ILE A 74 9.54 -8.46 9.48
N ALA A 75 10.86 -8.46 9.60
CA ALA A 75 11.55 -8.99 10.78
C ALA A 75 11.21 -8.12 12.01
N LYS A 76 10.88 -8.74 13.13
CA LYS A 76 10.51 -8.01 14.34
C LYS A 76 11.56 -7.01 14.82
N LYS A 77 12.83 -7.30 14.59
CA LYS A 77 13.94 -6.39 14.90
C LYS A 77 13.92 -5.10 14.09
N ASP A 78 13.26 -5.11 12.92
CA ASP A 78 13.22 -4.00 11.97
C ASP A 78 11.89 -3.20 12.03
N LEU A 79 10.97 -3.55 12.93
CA LEU A 79 9.66 -2.90 13.06
C LEU A 79 9.73 -1.39 13.31
N ARG A 80 10.76 -0.92 14.03
CA ARG A 80 10.96 0.51 14.31
C ARG A 80 11.35 1.33 13.08
N SER A 81 11.85 0.68 12.04
CA SER A 81 12.27 1.31 10.77
C SER A 81 11.32 1.00 9.62
N PHE A 82 10.19 0.38 9.93
CA PHE A 82 9.14 0.06 8.97
C PHE A 82 8.19 1.23 8.84
N GLU A 83 8.02 1.73 7.61
CA GLU A 83 7.19 2.91 7.30
C GLU A 83 6.36 2.63 6.06
N VAL A 84 5.11 3.11 6.07
CA VAL A 84 4.19 3.00 4.94
C VAL A 84 3.67 4.39 4.60
N PHE A 85 3.84 4.82 3.36
CA PHE A 85 3.41 6.11 2.86
C PHE A 85 2.45 5.94 1.69
N LEU A 86 1.48 6.85 1.60
CA LEU A 86 0.73 7.09 0.38
C LEU A 86 1.39 8.26 -0.36
N GLU A 87 2.06 7.97 -1.47
CA GLU A 87 2.71 8.98 -2.30
C GLU A 87 1.87 9.31 -3.51
N TYR A 88 1.65 10.60 -3.77
CA TYR A 88 0.95 11.08 -4.96
C TYR A 88 1.47 12.46 -5.36
N SER A 89 1.33 12.79 -6.63
CA SER A 89 1.63 14.12 -7.15
C SER A 89 0.37 14.99 -7.02
N GLY A 90 0.22 15.63 -5.88
CA GLY A 90 -0.99 16.36 -5.56
C GLY A 90 -0.87 17.86 -5.57
N PRO A 91 -2.03 18.52 -5.64
CA PRO A 91 -3.37 17.95 -5.85
C PRO A 91 -3.58 17.42 -7.27
N LEU A 92 -4.33 16.32 -7.41
CA LEU A 92 -4.58 15.67 -8.70
C LEU A 92 -5.50 16.52 -9.58
N LYS A 93 -5.02 16.86 -10.76
CA LYS A 93 -5.79 17.68 -11.71
C LYS A 93 -6.91 16.86 -12.37
N ALA A 94 -8.15 17.36 -12.26
CA ALA A 94 -9.29 16.77 -12.98
C ALA A 94 -9.18 17.02 -14.51
N PRO A 95 -9.74 16.13 -15.36
CA PRO A 95 -10.60 14.99 -15.01
C PRO A 95 -9.80 13.77 -14.60
N ILE A 96 -10.37 12.95 -13.69
CA ILE A 96 -9.85 11.65 -13.28
C ILE A 96 -10.87 10.60 -13.71
N MET A 97 -10.43 9.55 -14.37
CA MET A 97 -11.30 8.45 -14.79
C MET A 97 -11.27 7.30 -13.77
N ILE A 98 -12.29 6.45 -13.81
CA ILE A 98 -12.29 5.21 -13.02
C ILE A 98 -11.09 4.36 -13.43
N ASN A 99 -10.40 3.79 -12.46
CA ASN A 99 -9.17 3.00 -12.62
C ASN A 99 -7.92 3.78 -13.08
N ASP A 100 -7.95 5.10 -13.14
CA ASP A 100 -6.72 5.87 -13.26
C ASP A 100 -5.85 5.63 -12.01
N GLU A 101 -4.54 5.55 -12.19
CA GLU A 101 -3.60 5.52 -11.08
C GLU A 101 -3.52 6.92 -10.47
N ILE A 102 -3.87 7.03 -9.19
CA ILE A 102 -3.95 8.31 -8.48
C ILE A 102 -2.90 8.48 -7.37
N ALA A 103 -2.32 7.37 -6.91
CA ALA A 103 -1.31 7.35 -5.88
C ALA A 103 -0.54 6.02 -5.91
N ALA A 104 0.49 5.91 -5.10
CA ALA A 104 1.19 4.65 -4.83
C ALA A 104 1.41 4.47 -3.34
N ILE A 105 1.14 3.27 -2.82
CA ILE A 105 1.55 2.87 -1.48
C ILE A 105 3.02 2.50 -1.57
N LYS A 106 3.87 3.23 -0.86
CA LYS A 106 5.29 2.94 -0.74
C LYS A 106 5.61 2.39 0.64
N ILE A 107 6.25 1.25 0.67
CA ILE A 107 6.62 0.52 1.89
C ILE A 107 8.13 0.56 2.00
N TYR A 108 8.63 1.13 3.10
CA TYR A 108 10.05 1.27 3.38
C TYR A 108 10.46 0.45 4.60
N ASN A 109 11.70 -0.02 4.59
CA ASN A 109 12.39 -0.52 5.76
C ASN A 109 13.82 0.02 5.76
N LYS A 110 14.27 0.62 6.86
CA LYS A 110 15.58 1.26 6.98
C LYS A 110 15.87 2.26 5.85
N LYS A 111 14.85 3.03 5.45
CA LYS A 111 14.88 4.00 4.34
C LYS A 111 15.03 3.36 2.94
N GLU A 112 15.04 2.05 2.82
CA GLU A 112 15.06 1.33 1.56
C GLU A 112 13.63 1.01 1.12
N LEU A 113 13.28 1.29 -0.14
CA LEU A 113 11.97 0.97 -0.72
C LEU A 113 11.87 -0.53 -0.95
N ILE A 114 11.01 -1.21 -0.18
CA ILE A 114 10.78 -2.65 -0.31
C ILE A 114 9.72 -2.94 -1.39
N LYS A 115 8.66 -2.12 -1.40
CA LYS A 115 7.51 -2.38 -2.27
C LYS A 115 6.81 -1.07 -2.64
N SER A 116 6.36 -0.98 -3.89
CA SER A 116 5.47 0.07 -4.38
C SER A 116 4.24 -0.58 -4.99
N VAL A 117 3.05 -0.13 -4.58
CA VAL A 117 1.77 -0.68 -5.04
C VAL A 117 0.88 0.46 -5.52
N PRO A 118 0.43 0.46 -6.79
CA PRO A 118 -0.41 1.52 -7.33
C PRO A 118 -1.81 1.52 -6.69
N VAL A 119 -2.34 2.71 -6.50
CA VAL A 119 -3.70 2.99 -6.00
C VAL A 119 -4.51 3.59 -7.13
N TYR A 120 -5.70 3.06 -7.35
CA TYR A 120 -6.56 3.38 -8.49
C TYR A 120 -7.83 4.09 -8.05
N ALA A 121 -8.28 5.05 -8.87
CA ALA A 121 -9.52 5.79 -8.62
C ALA A 121 -10.74 4.87 -8.64
N VAL A 122 -11.58 4.95 -7.60
CA VAL A 122 -12.85 4.22 -7.48
C VAL A 122 -13.92 4.82 -8.40
N GLU A 123 -13.88 6.13 -8.58
CA GLU A 123 -14.92 6.89 -9.24
C GLU A 123 -14.36 7.98 -10.15
N LYS A 124 -15.20 8.46 -11.05
CA LYS A 124 -14.84 9.56 -11.94
C LYS A 124 -14.93 10.90 -11.22
N VAL A 125 -13.90 11.74 -11.36
CA VAL A 125 -13.91 13.15 -10.98
C VAL A 125 -13.95 13.98 -12.26
N LYS A 126 -15.06 14.69 -12.48
CA LYS A 126 -15.23 15.56 -13.66
C LYS A 126 -14.54 16.91 -13.43
N LYS A 127 -14.03 17.50 -14.47
CA LYS A 127 -13.55 18.89 -14.43
C LYS A 127 -14.74 19.85 -14.22
N ILE A 128 -14.59 20.85 -13.34
CA ILE A 128 -15.58 21.91 -13.18
C ILE A 128 -15.56 22.87 -14.39
N ASN A 129 -16.68 23.55 -14.65
CA ASN A 129 -16.79 24.54 -15.70
C ASN A 129 -15.84 25.72 -15.46
N PHE A 130 -15.43 26.41 -16.53
CA PHE A 130 -14.43 27.50 -16.50
C PHE A 130 -14.73 28.59 -15.44
N LEU A 131 -15.97 29.03 -15.31
CA LEU A 131 -16.39 30.00 -14.31
C LEU A 131 -16.20 29.52 -12.86
N LEU A 132 -16.54 28.26 -12.58
CA LEU A 132 -16.32 27.64 -11.28
C LEU A 132 -14.82 27.37 -11.03
N SER A 133 -14.03 27.12 -12.08
CA SER A 133 -12.59 26.93 -11.97
C SER A 133 -11.86 28.20 -11.54
N LEU A 134 -12.30 29.36 -12.00
CA LEU A 134 -11.78 30.66 -11.56
C LEU A 134 -12.03 30.90 -10.06
N LEU A 135 -13.25 30.66 -9.59
CA LEU A 135 -13.60 30.78 -8.16
C LEU A 135 -12.79 29.84 -7.27
N THR A 136 -12.57 28.60 -7.72
CA THR A 136 -11.78 27.63 -6.95
C THR A 136 -10.30 28.01 -6.93
N SER A 137 -9.76 28.53 -8.05
CA SER A 137 -8.38 29.02 -8.10
C SER A 137 -8.16 30.23 -7.21
N PHE A 138 -9.14 31.13 -7.14
CA PHE A 138 -9.12 32.28 -6.19
C PHE A 138 -9.16 31.84 -4.74
N ASN A 139 -9.99 30.85 -4.40
CA ASN A 139 -10.05 30.29 -3.04
C ASN A 139 -8.72 29.63 -2.64
N TYR A 140 -8.11 28.86 -3.52
CA TYR A 140 -6.79 28.24 -3.30
C TYR A 140 -5.69 29.31 -3.09
N MET A 141 -5.76 30.42 -3.82
CA MET A 141 -4.76 31.49 -3.72
C MET A 141 -4.89 32.32 -2.44
N ILE A 142 -6.11 32.43 -1.86
CA ILE A 142 -6.38 33.23 -0.67
C ILE A 142 -6.26 32.42 0.63
N TRP A 143 -6.69 31.16 0.63
CA TRP A 143 -6.84 30.37 1.85
C TRP A 143 -5.83 29.22 1.99
N GLY A 144 -5.08 28.86 0.92
CA GLY A 144 -4.16 27.74 0.93
C GLY A 144 -4.86 26.38 1.15
N ASP A 145 -4.08 25.35 1.33
CA ASP A 145 -4.58 24.04 1.80
C ASP A 145 -4.89 24.15 3.32
N ALA A 146 -6.17 24.23 3.67
CA ALA A 146 -6.63 24.05 5.04
C ALA A 146 -6.98 22.60 5.29
#